data_4e4a41f65b6ec72553b8df09c2274398
#
_entry.id   4e4a41f65b6ec72553b8df09c2274398
#
_cell.length_a   1.000
_cell.length_b   1.000
_cell.length_c   1.000
_cell.angle_alpha   90.00
_cell.angle_beta   90.00
_cell.angle_gamma   90.00
#
_symmetry.space_group_name_H-M   'P 1'
#
loop_
_entity.id
_entity.type
_entity.pdbx_description
1 polymer ?
#
loop_
_entity_poly.entity_id
_entity_poly.type
_entity_poly.pdbx_seq_one_letter_code
_entity_poly.pdbx_strand_id
1 'polypeptide(L)'
;MIKLPNNQFDSEGLMCPSCGCNNLHHSGVTLFNRSEDDAEVTMIAAKGNNVSLKRIPNTIVNNPSLRRHGMRINFYCEQCDDNYDLCIAQHKGTTYLHWEE
;
A
#
# COMPACT_ATOMS: atom_id res chain seq x y z
N MET A 1 -4.97 5.91 20.82
CA MET A 1 -4.71 4.48 20.64
C MET A 1 -5.87 3.83 19.92
N ILE A 2 -5.58 3.03 18.94
CA ILE A 2 -6.60 2.29 18.20
C ILE A 2 -7.05 1.10 19.04
N LYS A 3 -8.35 1.00 19.27
CA LYS A 3 -8.93 -0.20 19.89
C LYS A 3 -9.39 -1.13 18.79
N LEU A 4 -8.91 -2.36 18.83
CA LEU A 4 -9.39 -3.40 17.94
C LEU A 4 -10.61 -4.05 18.57
N PRO A 5 -11.62 -4.41 17.76
CA PRO A 5 -12.79 -5.12 18.29
C PRO A 5 -12.39 -6.50 18.81
N ASN A 6 -13.14 -7.00 19.80
CA ASN A 6 -12.91 -8.34 20.32
C ASN A 6 -13.20 -9.43 19.28
N ASN A 7 -14.07 -9.11 18.34
CA ASN A 7 -14.40 -9.98 17.21
C ASN A 7 -13.77 -9.40 15.94
N GLN A 8 -12.89 -10.16 15.30
CA GLN A 8 -12.20 -9.70 14.09
C GLN A 8 -13.15 -9.34 12.96
N PHE A 9 -14.37 -9.84 12.94
CA PHE A 9 -15.36 -9.55 11.90
C PHE A 9 -16.17 -8.28 12.18
N ASP A 10 -15.95 -7.64 13.33
CA ASP A 10 -16.60 -6.36 13.65
C ASP A 10 -15.84 -5.18 13.05
N SER A 11 -14.67 -5.41 12.48
CA SER A 11 -13.91 -4.38 11.78
C SER A 11 -14.62 -3.97 10.49
N GLU A 12 -14.48 -2.70 10.14
CA GLU A 12 -15.03 -2.22 8.89
C GLU A 12 -14.27 -2.83 7.71
N GLY A 13 -15.00 -3.31 6.71
CA GLY A 13 -14.42 -3.79 5.48
C GLY A 13 -13.95 -2.63 4.61
N LEU A 14 -12.81 -2.80 3.96
CA LEU A 14 -12.33 -1.84 2.98
C LEU A 14 -13.20 -1.93 1.73
N MET A 15 -13.59 -0.78 1.19
CA MET A 15 -14.51 -0.71 0.06
C MET A 15 -13.79 -0.35 -1.23
N CYS A 16 -14.22 -0.98 -2.32
CA CYS A 16 -13.72 -0.67 -3.65
C CYS A 16 -13.98 0.81 -3.99
N PRO A 17 -12.97 1.56 -4.44
CA PRO A 17 -13.16 2.98 -4.75
C PRO A 17 -14.07 3.21 -5.96
N SER A 18 -14.29 2.22 -6.79
CA SER A 18 -15.11 2.34 -7.99
C SER A 18 -16.56 1.91 -7.76
N CYS A 19 -16.77 0.67 -7.28
CA CYS A 19 -18.13 0.11 -7.17
C CYS A 19 -18.68 0.09 -5.75
N GLY A 20 -17.85 0.38 -4.75
CA GLY A 20 -18.28 0.43 -3.36
C GLY A 20 -18.48 -0.92 -2.68
N CYS A 21 -18.18 -2.03 -3.34
CA CYS A 21 -18.30 -3.34 -2.71
C CYS A 21 -17.13 -3.57 -1.74
N ASN A 22 -17.31 -4.48 -0.79
CA ASN A 22 -16.26 -4.81 0.17
C ASN A 22 -15.56 -6.15 -0.12
N ASN A 23 -15.67 -6.64 -1.35
CA ASN A 23 -15.03 -7.89 -1.78
C ASN A 23 -13.69 -7.60 -2.45
N LEU A 24 -12.80 -6.94 -1.72
CA LEU A 24 -11.45 -6.63 -2.17
C LEU A 24 -10.48 -7.68 -1.64
N HIS A 25 -9.62 -8.16 -2.53
CA HIS A 25 -8.57 -9.10 -2.18
C HIS A 25 -7.21 -8.46 -2.42
N HIS A 26 -6.34 -8.47 -1.42
CA HIS A 26 -4.98 -8.02 -1.64
C HIS A 26 -4.19 -9.11 -2.36
N SER A 27 -3.45 -8.71 -3.40
CA SER A 27 -2.70 -9.63 -4.24
C SER A 27 -1.20 -9.45 -4.15
N GLY A 28 -0.74 -8.35 -3.60
CA GLY A 28 0.68 -8.07 -3.45
C GLY A 28 0.91 -6.86 -2.59
N VAL A 29 2.15 -6.69 -2.15
CA VAL A 29 2.55 -5.53 -1.36
C VAL A 29 3.96 -5.11 -1.76
N THR A 30 4.18 -3.80 -1.82
CA THR A 30 5.52 -3.23 -2.03
C THR A 30 5.79 -2.24 -0.91
N LEU A 31 6.89 -2.47 -0.20
CA LEU A 31 7.36 -1.58 0.85
C LEU A 31 8.51 -0.75 0.28
N PHE A 32 8.47 0.55 0.55
CA PHE A 32 9.54 1.46 0.19
C PHE A 32 10.17 1.97 1.50
N ASN A 33 11.37 1.50 1.79
CA ASN A 33 12.11 1.90 2.98
C ASN A 33 13.16 2.91 2.57
N ARG A 34 12.99 4.15 2.98
CA ARG A 34 13.84 5.26 2.56
C ARG A 34 14.10 6.20 3.71
N SER A 35 15.37 6.50 3.95
CA SER A 35 15.73 7.58 4.87
C SER A 35 15.29 8.91 4.27
N GLU A 36 15.02 9.89 5.11
CA GLU A 36 14.53 11.19 4.65
C GLU A 36 15.44 11.77 3.57
N ASP A 37 14.86 12.09 2.42
CA ASP A 37 15.55 12.66 1.26
C ASP A 37 16.71 11.84 0.71
N ASP A 38 16.81 10.56 1.04
CA ASP A 38 17.84 9.69 0.47
C ASP A 38 17.62 9.55 -1.03
N ALA A 39 18.70 9.59 -1.81
CA ALA A 39 18.65 9.39 -3.24
C ALA A 39 18.23 7.97 -3.62
N GLU A 40 18.48 7.02 -2.74
CA GLU A 40 18.13 5.62 -2.95
C GLU A 40 17.05 5.15 -1.99
N VAL A 41 16.31 4.13 -2.41
CA VAL A 41 15.25 3.50 -1.62
C VAL A 41 15.46 1.98 -1.65
N THR A 42 15.22 1.35 -0.50
CA THR A 42 15.14 -0.11 -0.43
C THR A 42 13.71 -0.51 -0.72
N MET A 43 13.50 -1.24 -1.82
CA MET A 43 12.18 -1.69 -2.24
C MET A 43 12.05 -3.19 -1.97
N ILE A 44 11.02 -3.56 -1.22
CA ILE A 44 10.71 -4.95 -0.88
C ILE A 44 9.33 -5.24 -1.43
N ALA A 45 9.25 -6.20 -2.35
CA ALA A 45 7.99 -6.55 -2.97
C ALA A 45 7.69 -8.03 -2.78
N ALA A 46 6.44 -8.32 -2.43
CA ALA A 46 5.95 -9.69 -2.34
C ALA A 46 4.69 -9.79 -3.21
N LYS A 47 4.70 -10.72 -4.16
CA LYS A 47 3.57 -10.93 -5.07
C LYS A 47 3.51 -12.40 -5.43
N GLY A 48 2.42 -13.07 -5.06
CA GLY A 48 2.32 -14.51 -5.19
C GLY A 48 3.41 -15.19 -4.35
N ASN A 49 4.17 -16.07 -4.97
CA ASN A 49 5.29 -16.75 -4.32
C ASN A 49 6.63 -16.06 -4.55
N ASN A 50 6.60 -14.88 -5.16
CA ASN A 50 7.82 -14.15 -5.51
C ASN A 50 8.09 -13.04 -4.50
N VAL A 51 9.33 -12.95 -4.05
CA VAL A 51 9.80 -11.88 -3.17
C VAL A 51 11.02 -11.26 -3.82
N SER A 52 11.06 -9.94 -3.85
CA SER A 52 12.22 -9.22 -4.36
C SER A 52 12.65 -8.16 -3.37
N LEU A 53 13.98 -7.95 -3.31
CA LEU A 53 14.61 -6.93 -2.48
C LEU A 53 15.61 -6.21 -3.36
N LYS A 54 15.45 -4.90 -3.51
CA LYS A 54 16.32 -4.09 -4.36
C LYS A 54 16.59 -2.76 -3.68
N ARG A 55 17.81 -2.24 -3.88
CA ARG A 55 18.14 -0.88 -3.53
C ARG A 55 18.39 -0.13 -4.82
N ILE A 56 17.54 0.83 -5.13
CA ILE A 56 17.53 1.51 -6.43
C ILE A 56 17.29 3.01 -6.24
N PRO A 57 17.64 3.83 -7.25
CA PRO A 57 17.36 5.26 -7.17
C PRO A 57 15.86 5.53 -6.98
N ASN A 58 15.55 6.45 -6.07
CA ASN A 58 14.15 6.79 -5.78
C ASN A 58 13.43 7.42 -6.97
N THR A 59 14.18 7.96 -7.93
CA THR A 59 13.60 8.60 -9.12
C THR A 59 12.92 7.63 -10.07
N ILE A 60 13.20 6.34 -9.98
CA ILE A 60 12.65 5.33 -10.89
C ILE A 60 11.62 4.42 -10.24
N VAL A 61 11.21 4.71 -9.00
CA VAL A 61 10.19 3.93 -8.30
C VAL A 61 8.96 4.80 -8.04
N ASN A 62 7.84 4.12 -7.81
CA ASN A 62 6.57 4.78 -7.57
C ASN A 62 6.22 4.81 -6.08
N ASN A 63 7.19 5.19 -5.25
CA ASN A 63 6.97 5.39 -3.82
C ASN A 63 5.90 6.46 -3.60
N PRO A 64 4.80 6.17 -2.90
CA PRO A 64 3.76 7.16 -2.67
C PRO A 64 4.19 8.30 -1.75
N SER A 65 5.23 8.08 -0.92
CA SER A 65 5.79 9.13 -0.08
C SER A 65 6.82 9.94 -0.85
N LEU A 66 6.78 11.26 -0.69
CA LEU A 66 7.71 12.15 -1.41
C LEU A 66 9.13 12.06 -0.87
N ARG A 67 9.30 11.83 0.44
CA ARG A 67 10.60 11.98 1.09
C ARG A 67 10.98 10.81 2.00
N ARG A 68 10.05 9.93 2.36
CA ARG A 68 10.26 8.90 3.37
C ARG A 68 9.69 7.56 2.94
N HIS A 69 9.41 6.71 3.92
CA HIS A 69 8.82 5.39 3.71
C HIS A 69 7.45 5.47 3.07
N GLY A 70 7.14 4.51 2.25
CA GLY A 70 5.83 4.36 1.65
C GLY A 70 5.48 2.90 1.49
N MET A 71 4.23 2.65 1.13
CA MET A 71 3.76 1.29 0.88
C MET A 71 2.67 1.32 -0.18
N ARG A 72 2.66 0.31 -1.03
CA ARG A 72 1.58 0.05 -1.97
C ARG A 72 1.04 -1.34 -1.74
N ILE A 73 -0.26 -1.46 -1.54
CA ILE A 73 -0.92 -2.75 -1.42
C ILE A 73 -1.82 -2.90 -2.65
N ASN A 74 -1.57 -3.92 -3.44
CA ASN A 74 -2.33 -4.19 -4.65
C ASN A 74 -3.61 -4.92 -4.28
N PHE A 75 -4.75 -4.41 -4.71
CA PHE A 75 -6.06 -5.02 -4.50
C PHE A 75 -6.74 -5.35 -5.81
N TYR A 76 -7.52 -6.40 -5.78
CA TYR A 76 -8.40 -6.80 -6.87
C TYR A 76 -9.84 -6.82 -6.36
N CYS A 77 -10.74 -6.21 -7.10
CA CYS A 77 -12.16 -6.21 -6.76
C CYS A 77 -12.88 -7.32 -7.52
N GLU A 78 -13.52 -8.22 -6.78
CA GLU A 78 -14.25 -9.34 -7.40
C GLU A 78 -15.43 -8.88 -8.24
N GLN A 79 -16.06 -7.77 -7.86
CA GLN A 79 -17.31 -7.35 -8.48
C GLN A 79 -17.09 -6.58 -9.78
N CYS A 80 -16.19 -5.62 -9.80
CA CYS A 80 -15.93 -4.82 -11.00
C CYS A 80 -14.72 -5.28 -11.80
N ASP A 81 -14.00 -6.28 -11.32
CA ASP A 81 -12.85 -6.89 -12.01
C ASP A 81 -11.70 -5.94 -12.26
N ASP A 82 -11.57 -4.91 -11.43
CA ASP A 82 -10.52 -3.91 -11.54
C ASP A 82 -9.46 -4.05 -10.45
N ASN A 83 -8.29 -3.49 -10.71
CA ASN A 83 -7.16 -3.49 -9.80
C ASN A 83 -6.91 -2.07 -9.30
N TYR A 84 -6.64 -1.95 -8.00
CA TYR A 84 -6.36 -0.68 -7.35
C TYR A 84 -5.22 -0.85 -6.36
N ASP A 85 -4.42 0.20 -6.20
CA ASP A 85 -3.40 0.23 -5.16
C ASP A 85 -3.87 1.11 -4.01
N LEU A 86 -3.85 0.57 -2.80
CA LEU A 86 -3.97 1.38 -1.59
C LEU A 86 -2.57 1.85 -1.24
N CYS A 87 -2.37 3.15 -1.26
CA CYS A 87 -1.08 3.78 -0.98
C CYS A 87 -1.06 4.33 0.43
N ILE A 88 0.04 4.04 1.13
CA ILE A 88 0.28 4.56 2.48
C ILE A 88 1.51 5.45 2.38
N ALA A 89 1.34 6.73 2.70
CA ALA A 89 2.39 7.72 2.56
C ALA A 89 2.65 8.43 3.88
N GLN A 90 3.92 8.65 4.19
CA GLN A 90 4.35 9.42 5.35
C GLN A 90 4.66 10.85 4.92
N HIS A 91 4.11 11.83 5.65
CA HIS A 91 4.39 13.23 5.39
C HIS A 91 4.27 14.03 6.69
N LYS A 92 5.38 14.65 7.11
CA LYS A 92 5.44 15.49 8.31
C LYS A 92 4.84 14.82 9.55
N GLY A 93 5.18 13.55 9.76
CA GLY A 93 4.72 12.80 10.93
C GLY A 93 3.31 12.24 10.83
N THR A 94 2.61 12.47 9.74
CA THR A 94 1.27 11.94 9.52
C THR A 94 1.31 10.83 8.48
N THR A 95 0.51 9.80 8.70
CA THR A 95 0.32 8.71 7.74
C THR A 95 -0.96 8.96 6.96
N TYR A 96 -0.84 9.04 5.65
CA TYR A 96 -1.96 9.26 4.74
C TYR A 96 -2.25 8.01 3.94
N LEU A 97 -3.53 7.80 3.65
CA LEU A 97 -4.00 6.71 2.81
C LEU A 97 -4.70 7.30 1.59
N HIS A 98 -4.40 6.74 0.41
CA HIS A 98 -5.13 7.12 -0.81
C HIS A 98 -5.13 5.96 -1.81
N TRP A 99 -6.10 5.98 -2.71
CA TRP A 99 -6.22 4.99 -3.77
C TRP A 99 -5.58 5.48 -5.06
N GLU A 100 -4.95 4.55 -5.80
CA GLU A 100 -4.47 4.78 -7.15
C GLU A 100 -4.86 3.59 -8.03
N GLU A 101 -5.13 3.87 -9.29
CA GLU A 101 -5.39 2.82 -10.27
C GLU A 101 -4.10 2.22 -10.82
#